data_71cc2f2db60ddb4321b0e343e7dcf91f
#
_entry.id   71cc2f2db60ddb4321b0e343e7dcf91f
#
_cell.length_a   1.000
_cell.length_b   1.000
_cell.length_c   1.000
_cell.angle_alpha   90.00
_cell.angle_beta   90.00
_cell.angle_gamma   90.00
#
_symmetry.space_group_name_H-M   'P 1'
#
loop_
_entity.id
_entity.type
_entity.pdbx_description
1 polymer ?
#
loop_
_entity_poly.entity_id
_entity_poly.type
_entity_poly.pdbx_seq_one_letter_code
_entity_poly.pdbx_strand_id
1 'polypeptide(L)'
;INAACSGFIYGLEVARSLAAVSGRRYALVVGTEQLSRLLSMEDRSTAILFGDGAGAAVIECTETAENREEAAPYVRLFGSRGSDVILAPGVYTGAYEARKAAQASTGDAADTAAAHSGAGDERAATNAETVCIDHMLMDGKEVFMFACDIIPRIIGGLLEQSGETMEDIDHVVCHQANARIIRHVYRAMHWPAEKFFMNMETLGNTSAASIPTALYDMQQQGCLQRGERLILAGFGGGLTWGGCILNYDAPTR
;
A
#
# COMPACT_ATOMS: atom_id res chain seq x y z
N ILE A 1 9.99 10.63 3.07
CA ILE A 1 8.87 9.91 3.71
C ILE A 1 9.13 8.44 3.51
N ASN A 2 9.00 7.66 4.58
CA ASN A 2 9.03 6.21 4.49
C ASN A 2 7.77 5.64 5.15
N ALA A 3 6.91 5.01 4.35
CA ALA A 3 5.74 4.27 4.80
C ALA A 3 5.62 2.96 3.99
N ALA A 4 6.77 2.39 3.65
CA ALA A 4 6.89 1.16 2.85
C ALA A 4 5.96 1.20 1.61
N CYS A 5 5.24 0.12 1.31
CA CYS A 5 4.41 0.02 0.10
C CYS A 5 3.25 1.03 0.04
N SER A 6 2.83 1.61 1.17
CA SER A 6 1.85 2.72 1.18
C SER A 6 2.50 4.10 0.98
N GLY A 7 3.84 4.16 0.87
CA GLY A 7 4.63 5.39 0.84
C GLY A 7 4.21 6.38 -0.24
N PHE A 8 3.80 5.91 -1.41
CA PHE A 8 3.31 6.80 -2.47
C PHE A 8 2.03 7.54 -2.07
N ILE A 9 1.06 6.84 -1.46
CA ILE A 9 -0.20 7.45 -0.99
C ILE A 9 0.06 8.48 0.12
N TYR A 10 0.93 8.15 1.09
CA TYR A 10 1.35 9.10 2.12
C TYR A 10 2.11 10.29 1.50
N GLY A 11 2.94 10.03 0.50
CA GLY A 11 3.67 11.05 -0.26
C GLY A 11 2.74 12.03 -0.97
N LEU A 12 1.68 11.52 -1.60
CA LEU A 12 0.65 12.36 -2.24
C LEU A 12 0.00 13.32 -1.25
N GLU A 13 -0.42 12.81 -0.07
CA GLU A 13 -1.07 13.65 0.94
C GLU A 13 -0.12 14.71 1.52
N VAL A 14 1.13 14.34 1.81
CA VAL A 14 2.11 15.30 2.32
C VAL A 14 2.44 16.36 1.26
N ALA A 15 2.64 15.95 0.01
CA ALA A 15 2.93 16.86 -1.11
C ALA A 15 1.77 17.85 -1.34
N ARG A 16 0.52 17.35 -1.34
CA ARG A 16 -0.68 18.18 -1.44
C ARG A 16 -0.77 19.18 -0.30
N SER A 17 -0.58 18.72 0.93
CA SER A 17 -0.65 19.58 2.12
C SER A 17 0.43 20.66 2.12
N LEU A 18 1.67 20.32 1.76
CA LEU A 18 2.77 21.28 1.67
C LEU A 18 2.56 22.27 0.51
N ALA A 19 2.05 21.82 -0.62
CA ALA A 19 1.73 22.68 -1.75
C ALA A 19 0.66 23.72 -1.36
N ALA A 20 -0.41 23.27 -0.68
CA ALA A 20 -1.47 24.15 -0.21
C ALA A 20 -0.96 25.21 0.79
N VAL A 21 -0.16 24.82 1.79
CA VAL A 21 0.41 25.76 2.77
C VAL A 21 1.40 26.75 2.14
N SER A 22 2.18 26.30 1.15
CA SER A 22 3.17 27.14 0.45
C SER A 22 2.62 27.88 -0.76
N GLY A 23 1.33 27.78 -1.04
CA GLY A 23 0.70 28.41 -2.21
C GLY A 23 1.25 27.90 -3.56
N ARG A 24 1.71 26.65 -3.59
CA ARG A 24 2.21 26.03 -4.82
C ARG A 24 1.10 25.27 -5.52
N ARG A 25 0.97 25.51 -6.83
CA ARG A 25 -0.02 24.84 -7.69
C ARG A 25 0.37 23.40 -7.99
N TYR A 26 1.66 23.10 -8.12
CA TYR A 26 2.14 21.79 -8.50
C TYR A 26 3.09 21.22 -7.46
N ALA A 27 3.04 19.90 -7.28
CA ALA A 27 4.01 19.14 -6.53
C ALA A 27 4.37 17.84 -7.27
N LEU A 28 5.64 17.46 -7.20
CA LEU A 28 6.14 16.19 -7.73
C LEU A 28 6.24 15.18 -6.60
N VAL A 29 5.66 14.00 -6.78
CA VAL A 29 5.78 12.86 -5.88
C VAL A 29 6.50 11.74 -6.61
N VAL A 30 7.57 11.22 -6.01
CA VAL A 30 8.38 10.14 -6.58
C VAL A 30 8.38 8.98 -5.61
N GLY A 31 7.95 7.81 -6.09
CA GLY A 31 8.17 6.51 -5.43
C GLY A 31 9.38 5.84 -6.08
N THR A 32 10.40 5.52 -5.30
CA THR A 32 11.61 4.85 -5.80
C THR A 32 12.06 3.79 -4.83
N GLU A 33 12.30 2.59 -5.34
CA GLU A 33 12.59 1.41 -4.54
C GLU A 33 13.68 0.56 -5.19
N GLN A 34 14.61 0.09 -4.37
CA GLN A 34 15.60 -0.91 -4.75
C GLN A 34 15.51 -2.08 -3.77
N LEU A 35 14.44 -2.85 -3.88
CA LEU A 35 14.12 -3.93 -2.96
C LEU A 35 15.07 -5.11 -3.12
N SER A 36 15.65 -5.30 -4.31
CA SER A 36 16.66 -6.34 -4.55
C SER A 36 17.84 -6.31 -3.57
N ARG A 37 18.14 -5.13 -3.01
CA ARG A 37 19.19 -4.97 -1.98
C ARG A 37 18.78 -5.43 -0.58
N LEU A 38 17.49 -5.60 -0.36
CA LEU A 38 16.91 -5.96 0.94
C LEU A 38 16.54 -7.44 1.02
N LEU A 39 16.65 -8.18 -0.10
CA LEU A 39 16.22 -9.57 -0.21
C LEU A 39 17.40 -10.54 -0.04
N SER A 40 17.11 -11.71 0.52
CA SER A 40 17.96 -12.88 0.35
C SER A 40 17.47 -13.69 -0.86
N MET A 41 18.35 -13.96 -1.83
CA MET A 41 18.01 -14.81 -2.98
C MET A 41 17.79 -16.28 -2.60
N GLU A 42 18.17 -16.68 -1.40
CA GLU A 42 17.91 -17.99 -0.83
C GLU A 42 16.49 -18.10 -0.27
N ASP A 43 15.90 -16.96 0.16
CA ASP A 43 14.51 -16.91 0.62
C ASP A 43 13.54 -16.75 -0.56
N ARG A 44 13.06 -17.87 -1.07
CA ARG A 44 12.10 -17.90 -2.18
C ARG A 44 10.74 -17.28 -1.85
N SER A 45 10.42 -17.09 -0.57
CA SER A 45 9.14 -16.49 -0.16
C SER A 45 9.08 -15.00 -0.47
N THR A 46 10.23 -14.33 -0.49
CA THR A 46 10.36 -12.90 -0.79
C THR A 46 11.02 -12.63 -2.14
N ALA A 47 12.09 -13.36 -2.48
CA ALA A 47 12.90 -13.12 -3.68
C ALA A 47 12.12 -13.15 -5.00
N ILE A 48 11.07 -13.98 -5.10
CA ILE A 48 10.25 -14.11 -6.31
C ILE A 48 9.12 -13.07 -6.42
N LEU A 49 8.89 -12.28 -5.38
CA LEU A 49 7.75 -11.36 -5.31
C LEU A 49 8.14 -9.92 -5.63
N PHE A 50 9.28 -9.48 -5.09
CA PHE A 50 9.66 -8.07 -5.12
C PHE A 50 10.53 -7.73 -6.32
N GLY A 51 10.35 -6.50 -6.82
CA GLY A 51 11.14 -5.92 -7.90
C GLY A 51 11.63 -4.51 -7.56
N ASP A 52 12.63 -4.04 -8.30
CA ASP A 52 13.10 -2.68 -8.24
C ASP A 52 12.28 -1.81 -9.19
N GLY A 53 12.06 -0.55 -8.83
CA GLY A 53 11.30 0.34 -9.69
C GLY A 53 11.28 1.78 -9.20
N ALA A 54 10.96 2.67 -10.12
CA ALA A 54 10.69 4.07 -9.81
C ALA A 54 9.53 4.56 -10.65
N GLY A 55 8.67 5.36 -10.05
CA GLY A 55 7.57 6.02 -10.71
C GLY A 55 7.28 7.37 -10.08
N ALA A 56 6.77 8.30 -10.85
CA ALA A 56 6.50 9.64 -10.38
C ALA A 56 5.17 10.17 -10.91
N ALA A 57 4.55 11.05 -10.13
CA ALA A 57 3.38 11.80 -10.55
C ALA A 57 3.51 13.27 -10.19
N VAL A 58 3.08 14.14 -11.09
CA VAL A 58 2.84 15.55 -10.77
C VAL A 58 1.40 15.69 -10.34
N ILE A 59 1.18 16.23 -9.15
CA ILE A 59 -0.15 16.58 -8.67
C ILE A 59 -0.39 18.07 -8.87
N GLU A 60 -1.57 18.43 -9.30
CA GLU A 60 -2.05 19.80 -9.34
C GLU A 60 -2.98 20.06 -8.14
N CYS A 61 -2.67 21.09 -7.37
CA CYS A 61 -3.47 21.52 -6.25
C CYS A 61 -4.38 22.66 -6.71
N THR A 62 -5.61 22.33 -7.07
CA THR A 62 -6.61 23.28 -7.62
C THR A 62 -7.50 23.89 -6.56
N GLU A 63 -7.37 23.52 -5.30
CA GLU A 63 -8.19 24.06 -4.20
C GLU A 63 -7.84 25.53 -3.93
N THR A 64 -8.35 26.42 -4.77
CA THR A 64 -8.59 27.80 -4.39
C THR A 64 -10.01 27.90 -3.82
N ALA A 65 -10.22 28.85 -2.90
CA ALA A 65 -11.53 29.05 -2.27
C ALA A 65 -12.66 29.33 -3.30
N GLU A 66 -12.31 29.69 -4.51
CA GLU A 66 -13.21 30.05 -5.60
C GLU A 66 -13.74 28.84 -6.40
N ASN A 67 -13.02 27.67 -6.38
CA ASN A 67 -13.37 26.51 -7.22
C ASN A 67 -13.86 25.29 -6.41
N ARG A 68 -14.14 25.45 -5.12
CA ARG A 68 -14.55 24.33 -4.25
C ARG A 68 -15.89 23.70 -4.60
N GLU A 69 -16.78 24.43 -5.26
CA GLU A 69 -18.14 23.95 -5.58
C GLU A 69 -18.21 23.14 -6.88
N GLU A 70 -17.20 23.25 -7.78
CA GLU A 70 -17.23 22.62 -9.10
C GLU A 70 -16.28 21.40 -9.22
N ALA A 71 -15.30 21.27 -8.35
CA ALA A 71 -14.36 20.14 -8.39
C ALA A 71 -14.88 18.96 -7.56
N ALA A 72 -14.89 17.77 -8.14
CA ALA A 72 -15.16 16.55 -7.39
C ALA A 72 -14.19 16.44 -6.20
N PRO A 73 -14.69 16.11 -4.99
CA PRO A 73 -13.90 16.21 -3.78
C PRO A 73 -12.71 15.28 -3.79
N TYR A 74 -11.54 15.78 -3.37
CA TYR A 74 -10.44 14.91 -3.00
C TYR A 74 -10.73 14.29 -1.63
N VAL A 75 -10.87 12.97 -1.59
CA VAL A 75 -11.16 12.21 -0.38
C VAL A 75 -9.98 11.32 -0.06
N ARG A 76 -9.68 11.13 1.22
CA ARG A 76 -8.56 10.33 1.69
C ARG A 76 -8.87 9.57 2.98
N LEU A 77 -8.22 8.43 3.13
CA LEU A 77 -8.30 7.59 4.32
C LEU A 77 -6.92 7.00 4.63
N PHE A 78 -6.49 7.08 5.88
CA PHE A 78 -5.21 6.54 6.34
C PHE A 78 -5.37 5.80 7.66
N GLY A 79 -4.47 4.86 7.90
CA GLY A 79 -4.36 4.17 9.17
C GLY A 79 -3.05 3.41 9.31
N SER A 80 -2.75 3.03 10.54
CA SER A 80 -1.58 2.23 10.85
C SER A 80 -1.81 1.34 12.06
N ARG A 81 -1.07 0.25 12.12
CA ARG A 81 -1.04 -0.68 13.26
C ARG A 81 0.35 -1.28 13.37
N GLY A 82 0.96 -1.24 14.55
CA GLY A 82 2.24 -1.92 14.79
C GLY A 82 2.13 -3.42 14.52
N SER A 83 3.10 -3.98 13.80
CA SER A 83 3.19 -5.39 13.48
C SER A 83 4.60 -5.75 13.02
N ASP A 84 4.98 -6.99 13.21
CA ASP A 84 6.25 -7.60 12.79
C ASP A 84 6.10 -8.60 11.63
N VAL A 85 4.97 -8.59 10.93
CA VAL A 85 4.71 -9.48 9.78
C VAL A 85 5.54 -9.14 8.54
N ILE A 86 6.08 -7.92 8.46
CA ILE A 86 7.08 -7.49 7.47
C ILE A 86 8.16 -6.71 8.21
N LEU A 87 9.38 -7.22 8.15
CA LEU A 87 10.55 -6.59 8.78
C LEU A 87 11.60 -6.28 7.71
N ALA A 88 12.09 -5.03 7.73
CA ALA A 88 13.23 -4.62 6.92
C ALA A 88 14.55 -5.02 7.62
N PRO A 89 15.70 -5.02 6.92
CA PRO A 89 17.00 -5.16 7.56
C PRO A 89 17.19 -4.15 8.70
N GLY A 90 17.68 -4.62 9.84
CA GLY A 90 17.84 -3.76 11.01
C GLY A 90 18.10 -4.55 12.30
N VAL A 91 18.10 -3.81 13.42
CA VAL A 91 18.26 -4.36 14.76
C VAL A 91 16.93 -4.33 15.49
N TYR A 92 16.48 -5.46 15.96
CA TYR A 92 15.19 -5.65 16.61
C TYR A 92 15.37 -6.23 18.01
N THR A 93 14.50 -5.86 18.95
CA THR A 93 14.49 -6.36 20.32
C THR A 93 13.11 -6.90 20.69
N GLY A 94 13.05 -7.98 21.45
CA GLY A 94 11.80 -8.46 22.07
C GLY A 94 10.96 -9.41 21.22
N ALA A 95 9.78 -8.99 20.80
CA ALA A 95 8.73 -9.86 20.24
C ALA A 95 9.13 -10.70 19.01
N TYR A 96 10.11 -10.26 18.22
CA TYR A 96 10.60 -11.01 17.06
C TYR A 96 11.22 -12.35 17.43
N GLU A 97 12.05 -12.41 18.49
CA GLU A 97 12.66 -13.66 18.93
C GLU A 97 11.63 -14.67 19.45
N ALA A 98 10.60 -14.20 20.16
CA ALA A 98 9.53 -15.06 20.62
C ALA A 98 8.79 -15.74 19.45
N ARG A 99 8.56 -15.01 18.35
CA ARG A 99 7.96 -15.58 17.12
C ARG A 99 8.89 -16.55 16.40
N LYS A 100 10.16 -16.19 16.23
CA LYS A 100 11.13 -17.05 15.56
C LYS A 100 11.34 -18.36 16.33
N ALA A 101 11.43 -18.29 17.67
CA ALA A 101 11.51 -19.46 18.53
C ALA A 101 10.24 -20.34 18.44
N ALA A 102 9.07 -19.71 18.37
CA ALA A 102 7.80 -20.41 18.18
C ALA A 102 7.73 -21.10 16.80
N GLN A 103 8.20 -20.46 15.73
CA GLN A 103 8.25 -21.03 14.38
C GLN A 103 9.31 -22.15 14.26
N ALA A 104 10.45 -22.02 14.92
CA ALA A 104 11.49 -23.06 14.94
C ALA A 104 11.09 -24.29 15.76
N SER A 105 10.22 -24.13 16.77
CA SER A 105 9.70 -25.22 17.59
C SER A 105 8.52 -25.97 16.95
N THR A 106 7.90 -25.41 15.93
CA THR A 106 6.79 -26.00 15.16
C THR A 106 7.27 -26.50 13.79
N GLY A 107 8.40 -27.19 13.73
CA GLY A 107 8.77 -27.96 12.55
C GLY A 107 7.60 -28.82 12.13
N ASP A 108 6.99 -28.51 10.97
CA ASP A 108 5.78 -29.14 10.41
C ASP A 108 4.52 -29.09 11.28
N ALA A 109 3.69 -28.06 11.10
CA ALA A 109 2.23 -28.26 11.13
C ALA A 109 1.50 -27.00 10.65
N ALA A 110 0.73 -27.15 9.61
CA ALA A 110 -0.42 -26.33 9.31
C ALA A 110 -1.40 -26.35 10.51
N ASP A 111 -2.09 -25.23 10.71
CA ASP A 111 -3.15 -25.00 11.70
C ASP A 111 -2.73 -24.56 13.10
N THR A 112 -2.77 -23.26 13.31
CA THR A 112 -3.36 -22.72 14.56
C THR A 112 -3.90 -21.31 14.29
N ALA A 113 -5.19 -21.27 13.95
CA ALA A 113 -6.02 -20.12 14.19
C ALA A 113 -6.37 -20.13 15.68
N ALA A 114 -5.80 -19.26 16.47
CA ALA A 114 -6.42 -18.79 17.74
C ALA A 114 -5.50 -17.80 18.47
N ALA A 115 -6.15 -16.81 19.05
CA ALA A 115 -5.68 -15.89 20.08
C ALA A 115 -5.06 -14.56 19.65
N HIS A 116 -5.94 -13.63 19.27
CA HIS A 116 -5.71 -12.21 19.47
C HIS A 116 -6.81 -11.65 20.39
N SER A 117 -6.63 -11.86 21.69
CA SER A 117 -7.29 -11.06 22.72
C SER A 117 -6.36 -11.04 23.94
N GLY A 118 -5.84 -9.88 24.29
CA GLY A 118 -5.08 -9.74 25.51
C GLY A 118 -4.30 -8.44 25.54
N ALA A 119 -4.91 -7.38 26.05
CA ALA A 119 -4.15 -6.32 26.71
C ALA A 119 -3.42 -6.98 27.89
N GLY A 120 -2.12 -7.08 27.84
CA GLY A 120 -1.27 -7.74 28.80
C GLY A 120 -0.03 -6.91 29.12
N ASP A 121 -0.08 -6.29 30.27
CA ASP A 121 0.98 -5.95 31.22
C ASP A 121 2.37 -5.55 30.69
N GLU A 122 2.66 -4.26 30.77
CA GLU A 122 3.94 -3.59 30.42
C GLU A 122 5.11 -3.89 31.40
N ARG A 123 5.16 -5.01 32.12
CA ARG A 123 6.15 -5.25 33.19
C ARG A 123 7.07 -6.47 33.06
N ALA A 124 7.28 -6.98 31.86
CA ALA A 124 8.26 -8.06 31.64
C ALA A 124 9.31 -7.73 30.57
N ALA A 125 9.91 -6.56 30.64
CA ALA A 125 11.03 -6.16 29.76
C ALA A 125 12.37 -6.31 30.49
N THR A 126 12.77 -7.53 30.83
CA THR A 126 14.14 -7.80 31.28
C THR A 126 14.71 -8.99 30.53
N ASN A 127 15.73 -8.74 29.70
CA ASN A 127 16.50 -9.65 28.84
C ASN A 127 15.90 -9.98 27.46
N ALA A 128 15.39 -8.97 26.75
CA ALA A 128 15.10 -9.15 25.33
C ALA A 128 16.41 -9.27 24.55
N GLU A 129 16.68 -10.44 23.97
CA GLU A 129 17.80 -10.62 23.06
C GLU A 129 17.63 -9.68 21.85
N THR A 130 18.74 -9.06 21.45
CA THR A 130 18.79 -8.18 20.29
C THR A 130 19.14 -9.01 19.07
N VAL A 131 18.31 -8.92 18.03
CA VAL A 131 18.50 -9.66 16.77
C VAL A 131 18.82 -8.70 15.66
N CYS A 132 19.87 -9.00 14.91
CA CYS A 132 20.20 -8.32 13.67
C CYS A 132 19.59 -9.09 12.49
N ILE A 133 18.77 -8.43 11.70
CA ILE A 133 18.18 -8.95 10.47
C ILE A 133 18.93 -8.31 9.30
N ASP A 134 19.52 -9.13 8.44
CA ASP A 134 20.33 -8.70 7.30
C ASP A 134 19.57 -8.64 5.97
N HIS A 135 18.35 -9.20 5.94
CA HIS A 135 17.46 -9.16 4.78
C HIS A 135 15.99 -9.02 5.22
N MET A 136 15.13 -8.71 4.27
CA MET A 136 13.68 -8.58 4.51
C MET A 136 13.07 -9.93 4.90
N LEU A 137 12.26 -9.92 5.95
CA LEU A 137 11.44 -11.06 6.36
C LEU A 137 9.96 -10.70 6.22
N MET A 138 9.16 -11.67 5.77
CA MET A 138 7.73 -11.47 5.57
C MET A 138 6.93 -12.74 5.87
N ASP A 139 5.89 -12.60 6.69
CA ASP A 139 4.83 -13.62 6.77
C ASP A 139 3.82 -13.37 5.64
N GLY A 140 4.00 -14.08 4.53
CA GLY A 140 3.19 -13.89 3.34
C GLY A 140 1.71 -14.25 3.55
N LYS A 141 1.38 -15.17 4.48
CA LYS A 141 0.00 -15.54 4.81
C LYS A 141 -0.70 -14.41 5.58
N GLU A 142 -0.05 -13.90 6.62
CA GLU A 142 -0.60 -12.80 7.40
C GLU A 142 -0.73 -11.51 6.58
N VAL A 143 0.26 -11.20 5.73
CA VAL A 143 0.18 -10.07 4.80
C VAL A 143 -0.98 -10.23 3.82
N PHE A 144 -1.18 -11.44 3.28
CA PHE A 144 -2.32 -11.72 2.39
C PHE A 144 -3.66 -11.49 3.10
N MET A 145 -3.83 -12.03 4.30
CA MET A 145 -5.06 -11.86 5.09
C MET A 145 -5.31 -10.40 5.43
N PHE A 146 -4.27 -9.68 5.86
CA PHE A 146 -4.35 -8.26 6.13
C PHE A 146 -4.77 -7.46 4.88
N ALA A 147 -4.16 -7.73 3.74
CA ALA A 147 -4.48 -7.04 2.50
C ALA A 147 -5.93 -7.27 2.05
N CYS A 148 -6.40 -8.52 2.14
CA CYS A 148 -7.78 -8.87 1.80
C CYS A 148 -8.84 -8.22 2.71
N ASP A 149 -8.49 -7.91 3.96
CA ASP A 149 -9.36 -7.19 4.90
C ASP A 149 -9.26 -5.66 4.70
N ILE A 150 -8.04 -5.12 4.54
CA ILE A 150 -7.84 -3.67 4.58
C ILE A 150 -8.23 -2.95 3.28
N ILE A 151 -8.01 -3.57 2.10
CA ILE A 151 -8.34 -2.92 0.82
C ILE A 151 -9.85 -2.63 0.71
N PRO A 152 -10.77 -3.57 1.02
CA PRO A 152 -12.19 -3.28 1.07
C PRO A 152 -12.56 -2.13 2.01
N ARG A 153 -11.91 -2.06 3.18
CA ARG A 153 -12.15 -0.98 4.16
C ARG A 153 -11.66 0.38 3.64
N ILE A 154 -10.50 0.41 2.95
CA ILE A 154 -10.01 1.64 2.32
C ILE A 154 -11.01 2.11 1.27
N ILE A 155 -11.38 1.26 0.33
CA ILE A 155 -12.25 1.62 -0.80
C ILE A 155 -13.66 1.96 -0.29
N GLY A 156 -14.24 1.12 0.56
CA GLY A 156 -15.56 1.36 1.13
C GLY A 156 -15.62 2.65 1.95
N GLY A 157 -14.60 2.91 2.79
CA GLY A 157 -14.53 4.15 3.57
C GLY A 157 -14.32 5.41 2.71
N LEU A 158 -13.61 5.30 1.58
CA LEU A 158 -13.47 6.40 0.63
C LEU A 158 -14.79 6.72 -0.06
N LEU A 159 -15.51 5.70 -0.53
CA LEU A 159 -16.82 5.83 -1.17
C LEU A 159 -17.85 6.41 -0.19
N GLU A 160 -17.86 5.93 1.06
CA GLU A 160 -18.75 6.47 2.10
C GLU A 160 -18.47 7.96 2.38
N GLN A 161 -17.18 8.36 2.49
CA GLN A 161 -16.80 9.74 2.75
C GLN A 161 -17.09 10.68 1.57
N SER A 162 -16.96 10.20 0.33
CA SER A 162 -17.24 10.99 -0.86
C SER A 162 -18.74 11.07 -1.20
N GLY A 163 -19.53 10.11 -0.73
CA GLY A 163 -20.91 9.90 -1.16
C GLY A 163 -21.03 9.27 -2.54
N GLU A 164 -19.91 8.80 -3.10
CA GLU A 164 -19.83 8.13 -4.41
C GLU A 164 -20.07 6.63 -4.26
N THR A 165 -20.40 5.99 -5.36
CA THR A 165 -20.55 4.54 -5.49
C THR A 165 -19.44 3.98 -6.38
N MET A 166 -19.33 2.65 -6.50
CA MET A 166 -18.35 2.05 -7.40
C MET A 166 -18.64 2.34 -8.88
N GLU A 167 -19.88 2.66 -9.22
CA GLU A 167 -20.29 3.08 -10.56
C GLU A 167 -19.65 4.41 -10.97
N ASP A 168 -19.47 5.33 -10.02
CA ASP A 168 -18.90 6.65 -10.24
C ASP A 168 -17.36 6.62 -10.39
N ILE A 169 -16.72 5.48 -10.10
CA ILE A 169 -15.28 5.29 -10.19
C ILE A 169 -14.93 4.62 -11.51
N ASP A 170 -14.02 5.19 -12.27
CA ASP A 170 -13.55 4.60 -13.53
C ASP A 170 -12.50 3.53 -13.30
N HIS A 171 -11.51 3.79 -12.43
CA HIS A 171 -10.44 2.84 -12.16
C HIS A 171 -10.05 2.77 -10.68
N VAL A 172 -9.63 1.58 -10.27
CA VAL A 172 -9.05 1.29 -8.96
C VAL A 172 -7.61 0.81 -9.15
N VAL A 173 -6.65 1.58 -8.66
CA VAL A 173 -5.23 1.25 -8.72
C VAL A 173 -4.73 0.97 -7.31
N CYS A 174 -4.70 -0.33 -6.96
CA CYS A 174 -4.14 -0.77 -5.71
C CYS A 174 -2.61 -0.87 -5.80
N HIS A 175 -1.94 -0.83 -4.65
CA HIS A 175 -0.57 -1.31 -4.56
C HIS A 175 -0.44 -2.70 -5.20
N GLN A 176 0.52 -2.86 -6.11
CA GLN A 176 0.73 -4.04 -6.93
C GLN A 176 1.52 -5.12 -6.17
N ALA A 177 0.98 -5.59 -5.03
CA ALA A 177 1.65 -6.58 -4.18
C ALA A 177 1.60 -8.00 -4.75
N ASN A 178 0.39 -8.44 -5.11
CA ASN A 178 0.11 -9.78 -5.62
C ASN A 178 -1.26 -9.80 -6.31
N ALA A 179 -1.32 -10.32 -7.54
CA ALA A 179 -2.55 -10.43 -8.31
C ALA A 179 -3.65 -11.24 -7.59
N ARG A 180 -3.27 -12.21 -6.75
CA ARG A 180 -4.24 -13.01 -5.97
C ARG A 180 -5.00 -12.15 -4.96
N ILE A 181 -4.35 -11.16 -4.35
CA ILE A 181 -4.98 -10.22 -3.41
C ILE A 181 -6.04 -9.41 -4.15
N ILE A 182 -5.67 -8.72 -5.23
CA ILE A 182 -6.58 -7.87 -5.99
C ILE A 182 -7.76 -8.67 -6.53
N ARG A 183 -7.49 -9.86 -7.10
CA ARG A 183 -8.54 -10.77 -7.59
C ARG A 183 -9.47 -11.26 -6.49
N HIS A 184 -8.95 -11.51 -5.29
CA HIS A 184 -9.77 -11.89 -4.14
C HIS A 184 -10.69 -10.73 -3.74
N VAL A 185 -10.15 -9.52 -3.62
CA VAL A 185 -10.87 -8.33 -3.17
C VAL A 185 -12.07 -8.03 -4.08
N TYR A 186 -11.86 -7.84 -5.39
CA TYR A 186 -12.97 -7.47 -6.27
C TYR A 186 -14.03 -8.58 -6.37
N ARG A 187 -13.64 -9.86 -6.26
CA ARG A 187 -14.60 -10.99 -6.24
C ARG A 187 -15.41 -11.02 -4.95
N ALA A 188 -14.75 -10.89 -3.80
CA ALA A 188 -15.41 -10.91 -2.49
C ALA A 188 -16.38 -9.75 -2.31
N MET A 189 -16.06 -8.60 -2.90
CA MET A 189 -16.88 -7.39 -2.84
C MET A 189 -17.89 -7.26 -3.99
N HIS A 190 -17.89 -8.21 -4.93
CA HIS A 190 -18.69 -8.16 -6.15
C HIS A 190 -18.48 -6.89 -6.99
N TRP A 191 -17.26 -6.35 -6.96
CA TRP A 191 -16.89 -5.19 -7.76
C TRP A 191 -16.46 -5.58 -9.17
N PRO A 192 -16.66 -4.69 -10.17
CA PRO A 192 -16.27 -4.95 -11.56
C PRO A 192 -14.77 -5.16 -11.70
N ALA A 193 -14.36 -6.32 -12.21
CA ALA A 193 -12.94 -6.69 -12.32
C ALA A 193 -12.16 -5.77 -13.27
N GLU A 194 -12.84 -5.26 -14.30
CA GLU A 194 -12.29 -4.37 -15.34
C GLU A 194 -11.86 -3.01 -14.82
N LYS A 195 -12.38 -2.59 -13.66
CA LYS A 195 -11.93 -1.36 -13.01
C LYS A 195 -10.58 -1.50 -12.29
N PHE A 196 -10.12 -2.74 -12.03
CA PHE A 196 -8.90 -3.01 -11.27
C PHE A 196 -7.71 -3.27 -12.20
N PHE A 197 -6.83 -2.30 -12.34
CA PHE A 197 -5.62 -2.45 -13.14
C PHE A 197 -4.54 -3.28 -12.42
N MET A 198 -3.82 -4.10 -13.19
CA MET A 198 -2.71 -4.93 -12.69
C MET A 198 -1.59 -5.00 -13.72
N ASN A 199 -0.33 -4.75 -13.29
CA ASN A 199 0.88 -4.87 -14.11
C ASN A 199 2.02 -5.66 -13.42
N MET A 200 1.74 -6.27 -12.28
CA MET A 200 2.75 -6.96 -11.48
C MET A 200 3.32 -8.22 -12.13
N GLU A 201 2.72 -8.73 -13.20
CA GLU A 201 3.26 -9.86 -13.97
C GLU A 201 4.60 -9.53 -14.64
N THR A 202 4.83 -8.25 -14.94
CA THR A 202 6.07 -7.76 -15.57
C THR A 202 7.01 -7.07 -14.59
N LEU A 203 6.48 -6.38 -13.59
CA LEU A 203 7.26 -5.54 -12.68
C LEU A 203 7.46 -6.15 -11.29
N GLY A 204 6.63 -7.12 -10.91
CA GLY A 204 6.58 -7.62 -9.54
C GLY A 204 6.05 -6.58 -8.56
N ASN A 205 6.33 -6.78 -7.29
CA ASN A 205 6.02 -5.84 -6.22
C ASN A 205 7.15 -4.81 -6.09
N THR A 206 6.96 -3.63 -6.62
CA THR A 206 7.90 -2.50 -6.53
C THR A 206 7.57 -1.53 -5.40
N SER A 207 6.92 -2.01 -4.32
CA SER A 207 6.60 -1.23 -3.11
C SER A 207 5.93 0.13 -3.43
N ALA A 208 6.48 1.25 -2.94
CA ALA A 208 5.92 2.58 -3.18
C ALA A 208 5.94 3.01 -4.66
N ALA A 209 6.81 2.43 -5.49
CA ALA A 209 6.83 2.71 -6.92
C ALA A 209 5.67 2.06 -7.68
N SER A 210 4.97 1.08 -7.10
CA SER A 210 4.02 0.23 -7.81
C SER A 210 2.78 0.98 -8.33
N ILE A 211 2.23 1.90 -7.55
CA ILE A 211 1.07 2.71 -7.98
C ILE A 211 1.44 3.67 -9.10
N PRO A 212 2.51 4.51 -8.98
CA PRO A 212 2.85 5.43 -10.07
C PRO A 212 3.31 4.72 -11.35
N THR A 213 3.96 3.56 -11.26
CA THR A 213 4.27 2.75 -12.46
C THR A 213 3.02 2.15 -13.09
N ALA A 214 2.04 1.71 -12.29
CA ALA A 214 0.75 1.25 -12.81
C ALA A 214 0.00 2.36 -13.53
N LEU A 215 -0.06 3.57 -12.98
CA LEU A 215 -0.66 4.74 -13.63
C LEU A 215 0.05 5.08 -14.95
N TYR A 216 1.38 5.00 -14.99
CA TYR A 216 2.14 5.20 -16.22
C TYR A 216 1.80 4.13 -17.28
N ASP A 217 1.76 2.87 -16.91
CA ASP A 217 1.40 1.79 -17.83
C ASP A 217 -0.02 1.94 -18.37
N MET A 218 -0.98 2.30 -17.51
CA MET A 218 -2.35 2.61 -17.94
C MET A 218 -2.38 3.74 -18.97
N GLN A 219 -1.61 4.80 -18.73
CA GLN A 219 -1.48 5.92 -19.68
C GLN A 219 -0.88 5.47 -21.01
N GLN A 220 0.20 4.66 -20.98
CA GLN A 220 0.83 4.15 -22.21
C GLN A 220 -0.10 3.21 -23.01
N GLN A 221 -0.95 2.47 -22.32
CA GLN A 221 -1.94 1.58 -22.92
C GLN A 221 -3.21 2.31 -23.39
N GLY A 222 -3.33 3.61 -23.13
CA GLY A 222 -4.52 4.40 -23.44
C GLY A 222 -5.73 4.06 -22.57
N CYS A 223 -5.50 3.45 -21.41
CA CYS A 223 -6.56 3.08 -20.47
C CYS A 223 -7.03 4.26 -19.60
N LEU A 224 -6.26 5.35 -19.56
CA LEU A 224 -6.61 6.54 -18.77
C LEU A 224 -7.08 7.67 -19.68
N GLN A 225 -8.24 8.23 -19.36
CA GLN A 225 -8.79 9.40 -20.03
C GLN A 225 -8.86 10.59 -19.06
N ARG A 226 -8.68 11.79 -19.61
CA ARG A 226 -8.80 13.01 -18.82
C ARG A 226 -10.21 13.15 -18.22
N GLY A 227 -10.27 13.45 -16.94
CA GLY A 227 -11.50 13.61 -16.19
C GLY A 227 -11.96 12.33 -15.46
N GLU A 228 -11.33 11.19 -15.72
CA GLU A 228 -11.66 9.94 -15.04
C GLU A 228 -11.42 10.00 -13.53
N ARG A 229 -12.30 9.31 -12.80
CA ARG A 229 -12.30 9.21 -11.35
C ARG A 229 -11.55 7.99 -10.88
N LEU A 230 -10.47 8.17 -10.12
CA LEU A 230 -9.58 7.11 -9.69
C LEU A 230 -9.63 6.90 -8.19
N ILE A 231 -9.67 5.64 -7.76
CA ILE A 231 -9.28 5.23 -6.40
C ILE A 231 -7.83 4.72 -6.44
N LEU A 232 -6.98 5.30 -5.61
CA LEU A 232 -5.65 4.76 -5.32
C LEU A 232 -5.66 4.17 -3.92
N ALA A 233 -5.17 2.93 -3.75
CA ALA A 233 -5.15 2.24 -2.45
C ALA A 233 -3.79 1.57 -2.20
N GLY A 234 -3.12 1.93 -1.12
CA GLY A 234 -1.83 1.39 -0.70
C GLY A 234 -1.89 0.75 0.68
N PHE A 235 -1.12 -0.32 0.86
CA PHE A 235 -0.94 -1.01 2.15
C PHE A 235 0.44 -1.67 2.19
N GLY A 236 1.00 -1.87 3.36
CA GLY A 236 2.31 -2.49 3.47
C GLY A 236 2.88 -2.52 4.88
N GLY A 237 4.20 -2.67 4.95
CA GLY A 237 4.94 -2.74 6.20
C GLY A 237 4.62 -1.59 7.15
N GLY A 238 4.65 -1.92 8.41
CA GLY A 238 4.30 -1.01 9.48
C GLY A 238 3.41 -1.68 10.54
N LEU A 239 2.23 -2.20 10.24
CA LEU A 239 1.44 -2.07 9.01
C LEU A 239 0.91 -0.66 8.81
N THR A 240 0.98 -0.18 7.60
CA THR A 240 0.40 1.09 7.20
C THR A 240 -0.54 0.88 6.01
N TRP A 241 -1.56 1.71 5.90
CA TRP A 241 -2.47 1.70 4.77
C TRP A 241 -3.05 3.08 4.51
N GLY A 242 -3.51 3.29 3.31
CA GLY A 242 -4.19 4.51 2.94
C GLY A 242 -4.70 4.46 1.53
N GLY A 243 -5.56 5.40 1.21
CA GLY A 243 -6.10 5.58 -0.12
C GLY A 243 -6.63 6.98 -0.32
N CYS A 244 -6.88 7.30 -1.57
CA CYS A 244 -7.54 8.55 -1.96
C CYS A 244 -8.39 8.35 -3.21
N ILE A 245 -9.37 9.23 -3.37
CA ILE A 245 -10.11 9.41 -4.61
C ILE A 245 -9.65 10.74 -5.22
N LEU A 246 -9.30 10.71 -6.50
CA LEU A 246 -8.85 11.87 -7.24
C LEU A 246 -9.30 11.80 -8.71
N ASN A 247 -9.26 12.94 -9.40
CA ASN A 247 -9.46 12.97 -10.84
C ASN A 247 -8.13 12.83 -11.57
N TYR A 248 -8.14 12.07 -12.66
CA TYR A 248 -7.03 12.02 -13.59
C TYR A 248 -7.13 13.19 -14.57
N ASP A 249 -6.19 14.12 -14.53
CA ASP A 249 -6.25 15.35 -15.31
C ASP A 249 -5.01 15.54 -16.22
N ALA A 250 -4.18 14.51 -16.35
CA ALA A 250 -3.04 14.58 -17.26
C ALA A 250 -3.50 14.62 -18.73
N PRO A 251 -2.76 15.31 -19.62
CA PRO A 251 -3.08 15.33 -21.05
C PRO A 251 -3.04 13.91 -21.62
N THR A 252 -4.08 13.52 -22.32
CA THR A 252 -4.07 12.33 -23.18
C THR A 252 -3.11 12.55 -24.33
N ARG A 253 -2.25 11.59 -24.59
CA ARG A 253 -1.33 11.62 -25.73
C ARG A 253 -2.03 11.31 -27.03
#